data_6b4c73e9bc3d6df8ea1f3fbe5e5190cb
#
_entry.id   6b4c73e9bc3d6df8ea1f3fbe5e5190cb
#
_cell.length_a   1.000
_cell.length_b   1.000
_cell.length_c   1.000
_cell.angle_alpha   90.00
_cell.angle_beta   90.00
_cell.angle_gamma   90.00
#
_symmetry.space_group_name_H-M   'P 1'
#
loop_
_entity.id
_entity.type
_entity.pdbx_description
1 polymer ?
#
loop_
_entity_poly.entity_id
_entity_poly.type
_entity_poly.pdbx_seq_one_letter_code
_entity_poly.pdbx_strand_id
1 'polypeptide(L)'
;CEYGPSTKPEIHPMVTSILRHFFRNGHKVYVVCLWPDGQFMAEEALDEVAVDEFGLTYGTDYVLLGFRPGNEAVVKGIVSDIRKLYTIDSRGTKVTDIPMMEGINKFEDFDFLFSGSAGFPGSIEWVQFASDPTGVPMSTGTTSIQVNEVMPYVQSGQVQGILAGMPGAAEYEALIGVKGIGTSGMDAQSVAHLVIVLFIVLGNVGYFIERSRKKKDRGY
;
A
#
# COMPACT_ATOMS: atom_id res chain seq x y z
N CYS A 1 -2.06 5.95 5.45
CA CYS A 1 -0.83 5.67 4.68
C CYS A 1 0.35 5.58 5.63
N GLU A 2 0.94 4.39 5.75
CA GLU A 2 1.97 4.07 6.71
C GLU A 2 3.22 3.53 6.00
N TYR A 3 3.76 4.30 5.05
CA TYR A 3 4.99 3.97 4.32
C TYR A 3 5.80 5.22 3.99
N GLY A 4 7.08 5.02 3.71
CA GLY A 4 8.01 6.07 3.36
C GLY A 4 8.75 5.78 2.05
N PRO A 5 9.71 6.65 1.67
CA PRO A 5 10.46 6.53 0.40
C PRO A 5 11.15 5.18 0.20
N SER A 6 11.64 4.56 1.27
CA SER A 6 12.35 3.26 1.20
C SER A 6 11.44 2.10 0.81
N THR A 7 10.16 2.16 1.13
CA THR A 7 9.16 1.12 0.84
C THR A 7 8.19 1.53 -0.27
N LYS A 8 8.38 2.74 -0.83
CA LYS A 8 7.61 3.26 -1.96
C LYS A 8 7.51 2.30 -3.14
N PRO A 9 8.57 1.59 -3.57
CA PRO A 9 8.46 0.68 -4.72
C PRO A 9 7.43 -0.44 -4.56
N GLU A 10 7.17 -0.90 -3.34
CA GLU A 10 6.18 -1.94 -3.07
C GLU A 10 4.78 -1.36 -2.77
N ILE A 11 4.69 -0.34 -1.90
CA ILE A 11 3.40 0.13 -1.37
C ILE A 11 2.74 1.18 -2.28
N HIS A 12 3.51 2.09 -2.86
CA HIS A 12 2.95 3.18 -3.67
C HIS A 12 2.12 2.69 -4.87
N PRO A 13 2.57 1.69 -5.66
CA PRO A 13 1.74 1.14 -6.74
C PRO A 13 0.44 0.49 -6.25
N MET A 14 0.40 -0.05 -5.03
CA MET A 14 -0.84 -0.55 -4.43
C MET A 14 -1.80 0.62 -4.12
N VAL A 15 -1.29 1.67 -3.47
CA VAL A 15 -2.07 2.84 -3.09
C VAL A 15 -2.62 3.55 -4.33
N THR A 16 -1.80 3.81 -5.35
CA THR A 16 -2.25 4.47 -6.59
C THR A 16 -3.27 3.61 -7.34
N SER A 17 -3.13 2.29 -7.34
CA SER A 17 -4.08 1.38 -7.98
C SER A 17 -5.43 1.34 -7.25
N ILE A 18 -5.42 1.33 -5.92
CA ILE A 18 -6.64 1.41 -5.10
C ILE A 18 -7.34 2.77 -5.30
N LEU A 19 -6.58 3.88 -5.32
CA LEU A 19 -7.13 5.21 -5.61
C LEU A 19 -7.81 5.26 -6.98
N ARG A 20 -7.16 4.70 -8.03
CA ARG A 20 -7.75 4.57 -9.37
C ARG A 20 -9.05 3.79 -9.36
N HIS A 21 -9.07 2.68 -8.62
CA HIS A 21 -10.27 1.86 -8.48
C HIS A 21 -11.40 2.65 -7.81
N PHE A 22 -11.13 3.30 -6.69
CA PHE A 22 -12.13 4.08 -5.98
C PHE A 22 -12.67 5.23 -6.82
N PHE A 23 -11.81 6.02 -7.43
CA PHE A 23 -12.22 7.17 -8.23
C PHE A 23 -12.96 6.78 -9.51
N ARG A 24 -12.59 5.67 -10.17
CA ARG A 24 -13.35 5.13 -11.31
C ARG A 24 -14.79 4.76 -10.95
N ASN A 25 -15.02 4.37 -9.71
CA ASN A 25 -16.35 4.01 -9.21
C ASN A 25 -17.08 5.17 -8.51
N GLY A 26 -16.52 6.38 -8.55
CA GLY A 26 -17.14 7.59 -7.99
C GLY A 26 -17.14 7.67 -6.47
N HIS A 27 -16.24 6.92 -5.80
CA HIS A 27 -16.12 6.97 -4.34
C HIS A 27 -15.34 8.19 -3.88
N LYS A 28 -15.76 8.75 -2.75
CA LYS A 28 -15.01 9.80 -2.05
C LYS A 28 -13.89 9.18 -1.22
N VAL A 29 -12.71 9.81 -1.21
CA VAL A 29 -11.54 9.26 -0.55
C VAL A 29 -11.04 10.21 0.54
N TYR A 30 -10.95 9.68 1.76
CA TYR A 30 -10.42 10.37 2.94
C TYR A 30 -9.10 9.73 3.32
N VAL A 31 -8.01 10.51 3.33
CA VAL A 31 -6.68 9.96 3.57
C VAL A 31 -6.15 10.46 4.91
N VAL A 32 -5.68 9.52 5.72
CA VAL A 32 -5.01 9.76 7.00
C VAL A 32 -3.66 9.05 7.01
N CYS A 33 -2.73 9.55 7.81
CA CYS A 33 -1.38 9.01 7.89
C CYS A 33 -0.97 8.81 9.34
N LEU A 34 -0.47 7.62 9.68
CA LEU A 34 0.11 7.32 10.98
C LEU A 34 1.63 7.53 11.01
N TRP A 35 2.25 7.72 9.83
CA TRP A 35 3.67 8.05 9.69
C TRP A 35 3.86 9.45 9.13
N PRO A 36 4.87 10.21 9.61
CA PRO A 36 5.19 11.53 9.04
C PRO A 36 5.49 11.48 7.54
N ASP A 37 6.33 10.53 7.13
CA ASP A 37 6.71 10.32 5.72
C ASP A 37 5.51 9.88 4.86
N GLY A 38 4.55 9.19 5.48
CA GLY A 38 3.33 8.75 4.82
C GLY A 38 2.48 9.90 4.27
N GLN A 39 2.57 11.09 4.87
CA GLN A 39 1.87 12.26 4.36
C GLN A 39 2.40 12.68 2.99
N PHE A 40 3.72 12.75 2.80
CA PHE A 40 4.33 13.09 1.51
C PHE A 40 4.02 12.03 0.44
N MET A 41 4.02 10.75 0.83
CA MET A 41 3.66 9.66 -0.06
C MET A 41 2.19 9.71 -0.46
N ALA A 42 1.31 10.10 0.46
CA ALA A 42 -0.11 10.26 0.19
C ALA A 42 -0.39 11.47 -0.72
N GLU A 43 0.29 12.60 -0.49
CA GLU A 43 0.21 13.77 -1.37
C GLU A 43 0.61 13.41 -2.80
N GLU A 44 1.76 12.74 -2.98
CA GLU A 44 2.24 12.31 -4.28
C GLU A 44 1.25 11.37 -4.99
N ALA A 45 0.69 10.39 -4.28
CA ALA A 45 -0.29 9.46 -4.85
C ALA A 45 -1.61 10.15 -5.23
N LEU A 46 -2.06 11.13 -4.44
CA LEU A 46 -3.25 11.92 -4.73
C LEU A 46 -3.03 12.87 -5.89
N ASP A 47 -1.86 13.52 -5.98
CA ASP A 47 -1.54 14.39 -7.12
C ASP A 47 -1.48 13.57 -8.41
N GLU A 48 -0.78 12.42 -8.42
CA GLU A 48 -0.72 11.52 -9.58
C GLU A 48 -2.11 11.08 -10.02
N VAL A 49 -2.93 10.58 -9.10
CA VAL A 49 -4.17 9.91 -9.48
C VAL A 49 -5.36 10.88 -9.47
N ALA A 50 -5.61 11.57 -8.36
CA ALA A 50 -6.81 12.40 -8.24
C ALA A 50 -6.72 13.67 -9.12
N VAL A 51 -5.54 14.31 -9.13
CA VAL A 51 -5.37 15.58 -9.88
C VAL A 51 -5.04 15.30 -11.34
N ASP A 52 -3.92 14.61 -11.61
CA ASP A 52 -3.38 14.50 -12.97
C ASP A 52 -4.19 13.53 -13.84
N GLU A 53 -4.64 12.39 -13.30
CA GLU A 53 -5.39 11.41 -14.11
C GLU A 53 -6.89 11.68 -14.15
N PHE A 54 -7.51 12.09 -13.03
CA PHE A 54 -8.96 12.21 -12.95
C PHE A 54 -9.48 13.65 -12.90
N GLY A 55 -8.64 14.65 -12.64
CA GLY A 55 -9.04 16.07 -12.58
C GLY A 55 -10.03 16.36 -11.43
N LEU A 56 -9.91 15.64 -10.31
CA LEU A 56 -10.83 15.72 -9.17
C LEU A 56 -10.58 16.94 -8.30
N THR A 57 -11.60 17.34 -7.57
CA THR A 57 -11.58 18.53 -6.72
C THR A 57 -11.33 18.20 -5.27
N TYR A 58 -10.27 18.79 -4.71
CA TYR A 58 -9.95 18.68 -3.28
C TYR A 58 -11.09 19.22 -2.40
N GLY A 59 -11.38 18.51 -1.32
CA GLY A 59 -12.46 18.86 -0.40
C GLY A 59 -13.87 18.48 -0.86
N THR A 60 -14.01 17.98 -2.09
CA THR A 60 -15.26 17.48 -2.65
C THR A 60 -15.19 15.98 -2.96
N ASP A 61 -14.14 15.58 -3.66
CA ASP A 61 -13.93 14.19 -4.10
C ASP A 61 -12.92 13.45 -3.23
N TYR A 62 -11.93 14.16 -2.73
CA TYR A 62 -10.91 13.62 -1.84
C TYR A 62 -10.41 14.67 -0.85
N VAL A 63 -9.89 14.20 0.30
CA VAL A 63 -9.24 15.04 1.31
C VAL A 63 -8.07 14.29 1.96
N LEU A 64 -6.99 14.99 2.22
CA LEU A 64 -5.86 14.50 3.03
C LEU A 64 -5.90 15.19 4.39
N LEU A 65 -6.30 14.46 5.42
CA LEU A 65 -6.33 14.95 6.79
C LEU A 65 -4.92 15.02 7.39
N GLY A 66 -3.99 14.22 6.82
CA GLY A 66 -2.57 14.27 7.14
C GLY A 66 -2.15 13.42 8.33
N PHE A 67 -0.92 13.66 8.77
CA PHE A 67 -0.31 12.95 9.89
C PHE A 67 -0.71 13.54 11.25
N ARG A 68 -0.91 12.65 12.22
CA ARG A 68 -1.01 13.00 13.65
C ARG A 68 -0.13 12.05 14.46
N PRO A 69 0.70 12.59 15.39
CA PRO A 69 1.50 11.74 16.28
C PRO A 69 0.61 11.05 17.32
N GLY A 70 0.95 9.79 17.69
CA GLY A 70 0.23 9.07 18.75
C GLY A 70 -0.07 7.61 18.44
N ASN A 71 0.40 7.07 17.31
CA ASN A 71 0.27 5.66 16.94
C ASN A 71 -1.19 5.16 17.09
N GLU A 72 -1.40 4.11 17.91
CA GLU A 72 -2.73 3.56 18.17
C GLU A 72 -3.75 4.56 18.78
N ALA A 73 -3.27 5.55 19.52
CA ALA A 73 -4.16 6.57 20.08
C ALA A 73 -4.80 7.43 18.99
N VAL A 74 -4.12 7.62 17.86
CA VAL A 74 -4.69 8.29 16.69
C VAL A 74 -5.81 7.45 16.09
N VAL A 75 -5.59 6.14 15.90
CA VAL A 75 -6.63 5.23 15.40
C VAL A 75 -7.86 5.25 16.30
N LYS A 76 -7.68 5.10 17.62
CA LYS A 76 -8.76 5.20 18.61
C LYS A 76 -9.47 6.56 18.58
N GLY A 77 -8.73 7.64 18.34
CA GLY A 77 -9.28 8.98 18.19
C GLY A 77 -10.15 9.12 16.95
N ILE A 78 -9.72 8.57 15.82
CA ILE A 78 -10.51 8.53 14.57
C ILE A 78 -11.81 7.72 14.78
N VAL A 79 -11.71 6.60 15.47
CA VAL A 79 -12.87 5.76 15.77
C VAL A 79 -13.92 6.50 16.59
N SER A 80 -13.49 7.26 17.59
CA SER A 80 -14.41 7.95 18.51
C SER A 80 -14.94 9.28 17.98
N ASP A 81 -14.05 10.14 17.45
CA ASP A 81 -14.40 11.50 16.98
C ASP A 81 -13.27 12.04 16.09
N ILE A 82 -13.41 11.84 14.78
CA ILE A 82 -12.43 12.28 13.79
C ILE A 82 -12.29 13.81 13.75
N ARG A 83 -13.37 14.56 13.99
CA ARG A 83 -13.37 16.02 13.94
C ARG A 83 -12.65 16.63 15.13
N LYS A 84 -12.70 15.98 16.28
CA LYS A 84 -11.97 16.40 17.48
C LYS A 84 -10.46 16.17 17.29
N LEU A 85 -10.08 15.08 16.62
CA LEU A 85 -8.69 14.75 16.34
C LEU A 85 -8.11 15.62 15.23
N TYR A 86 -8.87 15.84 14.16
CA TYR A 86 -8.49 16.65 13.00
C TYR A 86 -9.32 17.93 12.97
N THR A 87 -8.81 19.01 13.57
CA THR A 87 -9.44 20.33 13.50
C THR A 87 -9.13 21.06 12.19
N ILE A 88 -7.98 20.75 11.60
CA ILE A 88 -7.51 21.19 10.30
C ILE A 88 -6.96 20.00 9.50
N ASP A 89 -7.04 20.06 8.18
CA ASP A 89 -6.44 19.10 7.25
C ASP A 89 -4.93 19.34 7.05
N SER A 90 -4.31 18.62 6.11
CA SER A 90 -2.89 18.78 5.76
C SER A 90 -2.57 20.13 5.10
N ARG A 91 -3.56 20.80 4.51
CA ARG A 91 -3.43 22.11 3.85
C ARG A 91 -3.75 23.28 4.77
N GLY A 92 -4.10 23.01 6.05
CA GLY A 92 -4.46 24.02 7.04
C GLY A 92 -5.92 24.49 6.95
N THR A 93 -6.76 23.85 6.15
CA THR A 93 -8.18 24.16 6.04
C THR A 93 -8.91 23.57 7.24
N LYS A 94 -9.83 24.34 7.86
CA LYS A 94 -10.65 23.79 8.93
C LYS A 94 -11.52 22.66 8.41
N VAL A 95 -11.53 21.53 9.09
CA VAL A 95 -12.30 20.34 8.70
C VAL A 95 -13.80 20.65 8.63
N THR A 96 -14.28 21.62 9.42
CA THR A 96 -15.67 22.11 9.35
C THR A 96 -16.02 22.82 8.05
N ASP A 97 -15.02 23.34 7.34
CA ASP A 97 -15.20 24.15 6.12
C ASP A 97 -15.01 23.28 4.85
N ILE A 98 -14.70 22.00 5.01
CA ILE A 98 -14.51 21.03 3.91
C ILE A 98 -15.84 20.34 3.59
N PRO A 99 -16.43 20.52 2.40
CA PRO A 99 -17.78 20.02 2.08
C PRO A 99 -17.93 18.50 2.27
N MET A 100 -16.94 17.71 1.82
CA MET A 100 -17.02 16.24 1.94
C MET A 100 -16.93 15.72 3.38
N MET A 101 -16.52 16.54 4.33
CA MET A 101 -16.50 16.20 5.76
C MET A 101 -17.88 16.36 6.43
N GLU A 102 -18.88 16.91 5.71
CA GLU A 102 -20.24 16.98 6.25
C GLU A 102 -20.80 15.57 6.51
N GLY A 103 -21.28 15.33 7.71
CA GLY A 103 -21.78 14.01 8.13
C GLY A 103 -20.72 13.05 8.65
N ILE A 104 -19.44 13.28 8.39
CA ILE A 104 -18.36 12.42 8.87
C ILE A 104 -17.93 12.86 10.27
N ASN A 105 -18.16 12.01 11.27
CA ASN A 105 -17.84 12.29 12.68
C ASN A 105 -16.98 11.18 13.31
N LYS A 106 -17.20 9.92 12.94
CA LYS A 106 -16.56 8.76 13.51
C LYS A 106 -16.25 7.72 12.42
N PHE A 107 -15.51 6.68 12.78
CA PHE A 107 -15.04 5.70 11.82
C PHE A 107 -16.18 4.91 11.14
N GLU A 108 -17.26 4.64 11.82
CA GLU A 108 -18.43 3.94 11.25
C GLU A 108 -19.19 4.76 10.19
N ASP A 109 -18.84 6.03 10.00
CA ASP A 109 -19.37 6.84 8.89
C ASP A 109 -18.67 6.54 7.55
N PHE A 110 -17.64 5.67 7.54
CA PHE A 110 -16.97 5.18 6.35
C PHE A 110 -17.44 3.78 5.97
N ASP A 111 -17.52 3.51 4.67
CA ASP A 111 -17.96 2.21 4.15
C ASP A 111 -16.83 1.17 4.07
N PHE A 112 -15.58 1.62 3.97
CA PHE A 112 -14.43 0.75 3.75
C PHE A 112 -13.12 1.43 4.12
N LEU A 113 -12.14 0.63 4.60
CA LEU A 113 -10.77 1.06 4.84
C LEU A 113 -9.77 0.30 3.96
N PHE A 114 -8.86 1.02 3.31
CA PHE A 114 -7.64 0.45 2.77
C PHE A 114 -6.42 1.00 3.50
N SER A 115 -5.59 0.12 4.06
CA SER A 115 -4.32 0.50 4.71
C SER A 115 -3.14 0.11 3.82
N GLY A 116 -2.38 1.10 3.36
CA GLY A 116 -1.09 0.89 2.69
C GLY A 116 0.03 1.01 3.71
N SER A 117 0.59 -0.11 4.18
CA SER A 117 1.46 -0.15 5.35
C SER A 117 2.78 -0.89 5.13
N ALA A 118 3.84 -0.30 5.64
CA ALA A 118 5.19 -0.88 5.63
C ALA A 118 5.71 -1.20 7.04
N GLY A 119 4.91 -1.05 8.10
CA GLY A 119 5.35 -1.32 9.47
C GLY A 119 4.37 -0.87 10.55
N PHE A 120 4.92 -0.71 11.75
CA PHE A 120 4.21 -0.23 12.93
C PHE A 120 4.36 1.30 13.09
N PRO A 121 3.30 2.04 13.47
CA PRO A 121 1.91 1.61 13.45
C PRO A 121 1.38 1.47 12.01
N GLY A 122 0.47 0.54 11.78
CA GLY A 122 -0.01 0.26 10.43
C GLY A 122 -1.28 -0.59 10.37
N SER A 123 -1.32 -1.55 9.44
CA SER A 123 -2.51 -2.36 9.18
C SER A 123 -3.02 -3.11 10.39
N ILE A 124 -2.13 -3.57 11.28
CA ILE A 124 -2.51 -4.32 12.48
C ILE A 124 -3.29 -3.42 13.45
N GLU A 125 -2.83 -2.18 13.66
CA GLU A 125 -3.52 -1.21 14.51
C GLU A 125 -4.89 -0.85 13.95
N TRP A 126 -5.01 -0.72 12.63
CA TRP A 126 -6.29 -0.50 11.98
C TRP A 126 -7.26 -1.66 12.16
N VAL A 127 -6.78 -2.91 12.06
CA VAL A 127 -7.62 -4.09 12.34
C VAL A 127 -8.09 -4.06 13.78
N GLN A 128 -7.15 -3.99 14.73
CA GLN A 128 -7.42 -4.19 16.15
C GLN A 128 -8.24 -3.08 16.80
N PHE A 129 -8.01 -1.83 16.38
CA PHE A 129 -8.60 -0.67 17.04
C PHE A 129 -9.67 0.05 16.22
N ALA A 130 -9.83 -0.29 14.95
CA ALA A 130 -10.84 0.32 14.09
C ALA A 130 -11.75 -0.72 13.40
N SER A 131 -11.25 -1.49 12.45
CA SER A 131 -12.08 -2.35 11.62
C SER A 131 -12.84 -3.41 12.43
N ASP A 132 -12.14 -4.20 13.23
CA ASP A 132 -12.76 -5.28 14.01
C ASP A 132 -13.78 -4.78 15.04
N PRO A 133 -13.47 -3.74 15.87
CA PRO A 133 -14.44 -3.23 16.83
C PRO A 133 -15.68 -2.55 16.23
N THR A 134 -15.55 -1.94 15.04
CA THR A 134 -16.64 -1.17 14.42
C THR A 134 -17.42 -1.97 13.35
N GLY A 135 -16.81 -3.05 12.85
CA GLY A 135 -17.36 -3.82 11.75
C GLY A 135 -17.19 -3.18 10.36
N VAL A 136 -16.48 -2.03 10.25
CA VAL A 136 -16.14 -1.43 8.96
C VAL A 136 -15.14 -2.34 8.24
N PRO A 137 -15.45 -2.84 7.05
CA PRO A 137 -14.58 -3.77 6.34
C PRO A 137 -13.28 -3.12 5.91
N MET A 138 -12.19 -3.90 5.93
CA MET A 138 -10.89 -3.42 5.48
C MET A 138 -10.12 -4.40 4.61
N SER A 139 -9.25 -3.84 3.78
CA SER A 139 -8.19 -4.54 3.08
C SER A 139 -6.87 -3.81 3.25
N THR A 140 -5.77 -4.48 2.96
CA THR A 140 -4.46 -3.89 3.16
C THR A 140 -3.51 -4.16 2.01
N GLY A 141 -2.56 -3.26 1.81
CA GLY A 141 -1.35 -3.46 1.02
C GLY A 141 -0.13 -3.43 1.93
N THR A 142 0.68 -4.47 1.90
CA THR A 142 1.85 -4.60 2.78
C THR A 142 3.11 -4.94 2.01
N THR A 143 4.27 -4.58 2.57
CA THR A 143 5.55 -5.07 2.05
C THR A 143 5.63 -6.58 2.13
N SER A 144 6.43 -7.19 1.27
CA SER A 144 6.63 -8.66 1.23
C SER A 144 7.04 -9.24 2.59
N ILE A 145 7.77 -8.46 3.39
CA ILE A 145 8.25 -8.88 4.72
C ILE A 145 7.11 -8.98 5.74
N GLN A 146 6.12 -8.09 5.65
CA GLN A 146 5.03 -8.00 6.63
C GLN A 146 3.84 -8.93 6.35
N VAL A 147 3.81 -9.58 5.18
CA VAL A 147 2.71 -10.48 4.81
C VAL A 147 2.41 -11.49 5.91
N ASN A 148 3.44 -12.08 6.50
CA ASN A 148 3.28 -13.11 7.53
C ASN A 148 2.63 -12.58 8.82
N GLU A 149 2.82 -11.30 9.15
CA GLU A 149 2.22 -10.67 10.33
C GLU A 149 0.73 -10.37 10.13
N VAL A 150 0.33 -10.05 8.90
CA VAL A 150 -1.06 -9.70 8.55
C VAL A 150 -1.88 -10.94 8.17
N MET A 151 -1.24 -11.99 7.67
CA MET A 151 -1.92 -13.19 7.18
C MET A 151 -2.90 -13.83 8.19
N PRO A 152 -2.62 -13.90 9.51
CA PRO A 152 -3.60 -14.40 10.48
C PRO A 152 -4.94 -13.64 10.47
N TYR A 153 -4.90 -12.31 10.27
CA TYR A 153 -6.10 -11.47 10.19
C TYR A 153 -6.88 -11.67 8.89
N VAL A 154 -6.19 -12.02 7.80
CA VAL A 154 -6.83 -12.42 6.54
C VAL A 154 -7.51 -13.78 6.69
N GLN A 155 -6.82 -14.74 7.32
CA GLN A 155 -7.35 -16.09 7.54
C GLN A 155 -8.54 -16.11 8.49
N SER A 156 -8.59 -15.21 9.48
CA SER A 156 -9.72 -15.05 10.40
C SER A 156 -10.91 -14.30 9.77
N GLY A 157 -10.72 -13.67 8.60
CA GLY A 157 -11.74 -12.84 7.95
C GLY A 157 -11.85 -11.41 8.49
N GLN A 158 -10.97 -11.00 9.39
CA GLN A 158 -10.91 -9.61 9.89
C GLN A 158 -10.37 -8.64 8.83
N VAL A 159 -9.49 -9.12 7.94
CA VAL A 159 -9.04 -8.41 6.75
C VAL A 159 -9.57 -9.13 5.52
N GLN A 160 -10.32 -8.44 4.66
CA GLN A 160 -11.00 -9.04 3.52
C GLN A 160 -10.08 -9.35 2.35
N GLY A 161 -8.94 -8.67 2.25
CA GLY A 161 -7.97 -8.88 1.19
C GLY A 161 -6.62 -8.24 1.49
N ILE A 162 -5.58 -8.81 0.89
CA ILE A 162 -4.22 -8.34 1.03
C ILE A 162 -3.54 -8.21 -0.34
N LEU A 163 -2.90 -7.08 -0.58
CA LEU A 163 -1.93 -6.91 -1.66
C LEU A 163 -0.54 -7.16 -1.05
N ALA A 164 0.11 -8.22 -1.48
CA ALA A 164 1.33 -8.73 -0.87
C ALA A 164 2.57 -8.33 -1.69
N GLY A 165 3.30 -7.32 -1.25
CA GLY A 165 4.51 -6.85 -1.91
C GLY A 165 4.29 -6.39 -3.36
N MET A 166 5.35 -6.20 -4.10
CA MET A 166 5.27 -5.78 -5.51
C MET A 166 4.46 -6.74 -6.40
N PRO A 167 4.50 -8.08 -6.22
CA PRO A 167 3.62 -8.98 -6.97
C PRO A 167 2.14 -8.67 -6.79
N GLY A 168 1.68 -8.43 -5.55
CA GLY A 168 0.28 -8.07 -5.28
C GLY A 168 -0.12 -6.74 -5.90
N ALA A 169 0.79 -5.77 -5.96
CA ALA A 169 0.55 -4.53 -6.69
C ALA A 169 0.36 -4.77 -8.19
N ALA A 170 1.25 -5.56 -8.81
CA ALA A 170 1.19 -5.88 -10.24
C ALA A 170 -0.07 -6.67 -10.61
N GLU A 171 -0.48 -7.62 -9.77
CA GLU A 171 -1.72 -8.39 -9.95
C GLU A 171 -2.95 -7.46 -9.90
N TYR A 172 -2.97 -6.52 -8.97
CA TYR A 172 -4.08 -5.58 -8.86
C TYR A 172 -4.10 -4.56 -10.00
N GLU A 173 -2.93 -4.07 -10.46
CA GLU A 173 -2.81 -3.25 -11.67
C GLU A 173 -3.38 -3.98 -12.88
N ALA A 174 -3.06 -5.26 -13.05
CA ALA A 174 -3.59 -6.09 -14.13
C ALA A 174 -5.12 -6.26 -14.02
N LEU A 175 -5.64 -6.45 -12.81
CA LEU A 175 -7.08 -6.60 -12.54
C LEU A 175 -7.87 -5.35 -12.95
N ILE A 176 -7.34 -4.16 -12.65
CA ILE A 176 -7.98 -2.88 -13.00
C ILE A 176 -7.62 -2.37 -14.41
N GLY A 177 -6.83 -3.15 -15.17
CA GLY A 177 -6.45 -2.83 -16.54
C GLY A 177 -5.48 -1.66 -16.67
N VAL A 178 -4.59 -1.47 -15.70
CA VAL A 178 -3.55 -0.43 -15.69
C VAL A 178 -2.17 -1.08 -15.74
N LYS A 179 -1.26 -0.50 -16.51
CA LYS A 179 0.18 -0.82 -16.42
C LYS A 179 0.86 0.26 -15.59
N GLY A 180 1.15 -0.05 -14.35
CA GLY A 180 1.79 0.86 -13.41
C GLY A 180 3.23 0.44 -13.06
N ILE A 181 3.71 1.02 -11.95
CA ILE A 181 5.07 0.77 -11.44
C ILE A 181 5.21 -0.66 -10.91
N GLY A 182 4.16 -1.27 -10.37
CA GLY A 182 4.15 -2.65 -9.90
C GLY A 182 4.44 -3.64 -11.04
N THR A 183 3.70 -3.53 -12.13
CA THR A 183 3.91 -4.36 -13.35
C THR A 183 5.31 -4.16 -13.93
N SER A 184 5.74 -2.90 -14.10
CA SER A 184 7.07 -2.60 -14.65
C SER A 184 8.21 -3.10 -13.75
N GLY A 185 8.04 -3.03 -12.43
CA GLY A 185 8.99 -3.57 -11.46
C GLY A 185 9.09 -5.09 -11.52
N MET A 186 7.96 -5.79 -11.66
CA MET A 186 7.94 -7.25 -11.83
C MET A 186 8.58 -7.70 -13.15
N ASP A 187 8.39 -6.94 -14.23
CA ASP A 187 9.07 -7.20 -15.51
C ASP A 187 10.59 -7.09 -15.36
N ALA A 188 11.07 -6.02 -14.74
CA ALA A 188 12.50 -5.82 -14.47
C ALA A 188 13.07 -6.93 -13.57
N GLN A 189 12.36 -7.33 -12.52
CA GLN A 189 12.76 -8.43 -11.64
C GLN A 189 12.83 -9.76 -12.38
N SER A 190 11.89 -10.04 -13.29
CA SER A 190 11.87 -11.25 -14.11
C SER A 190 13.09 -11.33 -15.02
N VAL A 191 13.48 -10.23 -15.66
CA VAL A 191 14.69 -10.15 -16.48
C VAL A 191 15.95 -10.41 -15.63
N ALA A 192 16.03 -9.80 -14.45
CA ALA A 192 17.16 -10.01 -13.54
C ALA A 192 17.29 -11.50 -13.12
N HIS A 193 16.16 -12.14 -12.79
CA HIS A 193 16.16 -13.59 -12.47
C HIS A 193 16.62 -14.46 -13.65
N LEU A 194 16.17 -14.15 -14.86
CA LEU A 194 16.64 -14.88 -16.05
C LEU A 194 18.15 -14.76 -16.26
N VAL A 195 18.72 -13.58 -16.05
CA VAL A 195 20.16 -13.36 -16.13
C VAL A 195 20.90 -14.16 -15.05
N ILE A 196 20.41 -14.18 -13.81
CA ILE A 196 21.01 -14.97 -12.73
C ILE A 196 20.98 -16.47 -13.08
N VAL A 197 19.84 -16.99 -13.53
CA VAL A 197 19.69 -18.39 -13.94
C VAL A 197 20.66 -18.73 -15.07
N LEU A 198 20.80 -17.84 -16.07
CA LEU A 198 21.75 -18.02 -17.17
C LEU A 198 23.19 -18.16 -16.64
N PHE A 199 23.62 -17.28 -15.74
CA PHE A 199 24.96 -17.37 -15.14
C PHE A 199 25.16 -18.65 -14.33
N ILE A 200 24.15 -19.09 -13.59
CA ILE A 200 24.22 -20.38 -12.87
C ILE A 200 24.40 -21.54 -13.84
N VAL A 201 23.64 -21.57 -14.94
CA VAL A 201 23.76 -22.62 -15.96
C VAL A 201 25.14 -22.62 -16.62
N LEU A 202 25.61 -21.45 -17.06
CA LEU A 202 26.93 -21.30 -17.67
C LEU A 202 28.07 -21.71 -16.72
N GLY A 203 27.98 -21.31 -15.44
CA GLY A 203 28.95 -21.69 -14.42
C GLY A 203 28.99 -23.21 -14.20
N ASN A 204 27.82 -23.85 -14.11
CA ASN A 204 27.72 -25.29 -13.94
C ASN A 204 28.25 -26.05 -15.17
N VAL A 205 27.92 -25.61 -16.39
CA VAL A 205 28.42 -26.19 -17.62
C VAL A 205 29.96 -26.07 -17.66
N GLY A 206 30.52 -24.90 -17.39
CA GLY A 206 31.96 -24.67 -17.30
C GLY A 206 32.64 -25.61 -16.28
N TYR A 207 32.06 -25.74 -15.11
CA TYR A 207 32.56 -26.68 -14.08
C TYR A 207 32.55 -28.13 -14.54
N PHE A 208 31.48 -28.61 -15.17
CA PHE A 208 31.41 -29.98 -15.67
C PHE A 208 32.40 -30.23 -16.78
N ILE A 209 32.62 -29.28 -17.69
CA ILE A 209 33.64 -29.39 -18.77
C ILE A 209 35.03 -29.50 -18.14
N GLU A 210 35.37 -28.61 -17.19
CA GLU A 210 36.68 -28.65 -16.56
C GLU A 210 36.90 -29.96 -15.76
N ARG A 211 35.89 -30.41 -15.04
CA ARG A 211 35.94 -31.68 -14.29
C ARG A 211 36.13 -32.86 -15.23
N SER A 212 35.47 -32.85 -16.35
CA SER A 212 35.61 -33.91 -17.39
C SER A 212 37.03 -33.94 -18.01
N ARG A 213 37.60 -32.75 -18.29
CA ARG A 213 38.98 -32.62 -18.75
C ARG A 213 39.99 -33.12 -17.72
N LYS A 214 39.87 -32.73 -16.45
CA LYS A 214 40.74 -33.21 -15.37
C LYS A 214 40.66 -34.72 -15.12
N LYS A 215 39.47 -35.33 -15.32
CA LYS A 215 39.33 -36.81 -15.28
C LYS A 215 40.06 -37.47 -16.44
N LYS A 216 40.04 -36.89 -17.62
CA LYS A 216 40.71 -37.44 -18.80
C LYS A 216 42.25 -37.36 -18.67
N ASP A 217 42.73 -36.24 -18.08
CA ASP A 217 44.15 -36.02 -17.85
C ASP A 217 44.72 -36.87 -16.64
N ARG A 218 43.88 -37.35 -15.75
CA ARG A 218 44.22 -38.24 -14.62
C ARG A 218 43.93 -39.70 -14.90
N GLY A 219 43.53 -40.04 -16.11
CA GLY A 219 43.16 -41.37 -16.51
C GLY A 219 44.34 -42.28 -16.79
N TYR A 220 45.10 -42.52 -15.75
CA TYR A 220 45.93 -43.67 -15.51
C TYR A 220 45.63 -44.15 -14.08
#